data_9cb2874d019db6b41c6df66d0980306a
#
_entry.id   9cb2874d019db6b41c6df66d0980306a
#
_cell.length_a   1.000
_cell.length_b   1.000
_cell.length_c   1.000
_cell.angle_alpha   90.00
_cell.angle_beta   90.00
_cell.angle_gamma   90.00
#
_symmetry.space_group_name_H-M   'P 1'
#
loop_
_entity.id
_entity.type
_entity.pdbx_description
1 polymer ?
#
loop_
_entity_poly.entity_id
_entity_poly.type
_entity_poly.pdbx_seq_one_letter_code
_entity_poly.pdbx_strand_id
1 'polypeptide(L)'
;MDGGLKEKKMNINIEIKGQQAHIVNQQSLISGTSNLEEIKFDFSSEWNGYTKTAVIYVDDYSISDSVKMLVEKDVVSAEKLPDWLFREECELYIGVFGDNSEGRRITSTIVCQKVKKGVPVDVVNEITPDIYNQIIKIMCDTKALVKEADEKIEVNKGYLEQAEQKANDAADYA
;
A
#
# COMPACT_ATOMS: atom_id res chain seq x y z
N MET A 1 -22.96 26.75 -8.71
CA MET A 1 -23.56 25.48 -8.27
C MET A 1 -22.69 24.38 -8.85
N ASP A 2 -21.67 23.97 -8.11
CA ASP A 2 -20.69 22.98 -8.55
C ASP A 2 -21.18 21.61 -8.10
N GLY A 3 -22.02 21.01 -8.95
CA GLY A 3 -22.50 19.65 -8.78
C GLY A 3 -21.52 18.66 -9.39
N GLY A 4 -20.28 18.63 -8.90
CA GLY A 4 -19.34 17.60 -9.26
C GLY A 4 -19.95 16.24 -8.89
N LEU A 5 -20.30 15.44 -9.90
CA LEU A 5 -20.60 14.02 -9.75
C LEU A 5 -19.38 13.40 -9.06
N LYS A 6 -19.46 13.19 -7.74
CA LYS A 6 -18.47 12.36 -7.02
C LYS A 6 -18.56 10.98 -7.65
N GLU A 7 -17.55 10.61 -8.44
CA GLU A 7 -17.39 9.23 -8.88
C GLU A 7 -17.52 8.33 -7.66
N LYS A 8 -18.47 7.39 -7.72
CA LYS A 8 -18.70 6.46 -6.63
C LYS A 8 -17.55 5.48 -6.60
N LYS A 9 -16.56 5.80 -5.79
CA LYS A 9 -15.42 4.92 -5.51
C LYS A 9 -15.92 3.63 -4.86
N MET A 10 -15.36 2.51 -5.24
CA MET A 10 -15.74 1.19 -4.75
C MET A 10 -14.71 0.65 -3.77
N ASN A 11 -15.19 -0.04 -2.73
CA ASN A 11 -14.35 -0.69 -1.75
C ASN A 11 -14.74 -2.17 -1.67
N ILE A 12 -13.74 -3.04 -1.56
CA ILE A 12 -13.97 -4.44 -1.17
C ILE A 12 -13.84 -4.50 0.34
N ASN A 13 -14.91 -4.85 1.05
CA ASN A 13 -14.89 -4.99 2.50
C ASN A 13 -14.87 -6.47 2.88
N ILE A 14 -13.85 -6.87 3.63
CA ILE A 14 -13.61 -8.25 4.05
C ILE A 14 -13.62 -8.30 5.58
N GLU A 15 -14.55 -9.04 6.15
CA GLU A 15 -14.58 -9.33 7.58
C GLU A 15 -13.84 -10.64 7.86
N ILE A 16 -12.95 -10.65 8.85
CA ILE A 16 -12.17 -11.82 9.27
C ILE A 16 -12.44 -12.12 10.74
N LYS A 17 -13.28 -13.14 10.99
CA LYS A 17 -13.59 -13.65 12.33
C LYS A 17 -12.81 -14.91 12.60
N GLY A 18 -11.92 -14.88 13.59
CA GLY A 18 -10.93 -15.92 13.75
C GLY A 18 -10.07 -16.03 12.49
N GLN A 19 -10.17 -17.18 11.82
CA GLN A 19 -9.48 -17.41 10.53
C GLN A 19 -10.44 -17.44 9.34
N GLN A 20 -11.74 -17.19 9.55
CA GLN A 20 -12.75 -17.19 8.48
C GLN A 20 -12.92 -15.80 7.89
N ALA A 21 -12.65 -15.66 6.58
CA ALA A 21 -12.82 -14.43 5.85
C ALA A 21 -14.13 -14.45 5.04
N HIS A 22 -14.83 -13.31 5.01
CA HIS A 22 -16.08 -13.11 4.27
C HIS A 22 -16.09 -11.74 3.61
N ILE A 23 -16.57 -11.64 2.36
CA ILE A 23 -16.85 -10.34 1.72
C ILE A 23 -18.19 -9.83 2.24
N VAL A 24 -18.19 -8.67 2.90
CA VAL A 24 -19.39 -8.10 3.53
C VAL A 24 -20.34 -7.51 2.49
N ASN A 25 -19.80 -6.83 1.47
CA ASN A 25 -20.57 -6.21 0.41
C ASN A 25 -20.02 -6.61 -0.96
N GLN A 26 -20.65 -7.59 -1.58
CA GLN A 26 -20.24 -8.03 -2.90
C GLN A 26 -20.65 -6.98 -3.94
N GLN A 27 -19.66 -6.25 -4.46
CA GLN A 27 -19.83 -5.30 -5.56
C GLN A 27 -19.28 -5.93 -6.84
N SER A 28 -19.89 -5.57 -7.99
CA SER A 28 -19.35 -6.00 -9.27
C SER A 28 -18.17 -5.11 -9.65
N LEU A 29 -16.97 -5.66 -9.63
CA LEU A 29 -15.80 -5.05 -10.30
C LEU A 29 -15.95 -5.30 -11.81
N ILE A 30 -15.50 -4.34 -12.61
CA ILE A 30 -15.52 -4.43 -14.07
C ILE A 30 -14.09 -4.23 -14.56
N SER A 31 -13.61 -5.10 -15.44
CA SER A 31 -12.24 -4.99 -15.98
C SER A 31 -12.04 -3.68 -16.75
N GLY A 32 -10.84 -3.15 -16.70
CA GLY A 32 -10.50 -1.88 -17.32
C GLY A 32 -11.04 -0.63 -16.59
N THR A 33 -11.68 -0.78 -15.43
CA THR A 33 -12.10 0.37 -14.61
C THR A 33 -11.14 0.58 -13.44
N SER A 34 -10.77 1.83 -13.19
CA SER A 34 -9.89 2.26 -12.08
C SER A 34 -10.66 2.81 -10.88
N ASN A 35 -11.91 2.37 -10.68
CA ASN A 35 -12.77 2.90 -9.64
C ASN A 35 -12.71 2.13 -8.30
N LEU A 36 -11.87 1.12 -8.18
CA LEU A 36 -11.54 0.52 -6.88
C LEU A 36 -10.65 1.48 -6.12
N GLU A 37 -11.04 1.84 -4.89
CA GLU A 37 -10.26 2.73 -4.03
C GLU A 37 -9.38 1.96 -3.06
N GLU A 38 -9.96 0.96 -2.40
CA GLU A 38 -9.27 0.20 -1.37
C GLU A 38 -9.93 -1.14 -1.05
N ILE A 39 -9.14 -2.04 -0.49
CA ILE A 39 -9.61 -3.27 0.16
C ILE A 39 -9.52 -3.02 1.66
N LYS A 40 -10.67 -3.04 2.34
CA LYS A 40 -10.80 -2.88 3.79
C LYS A 40 -10.94 -4.21 4.46
N PHE A 41 -10.26 -4.36 5.59
CA PHE A 41 -10.33 -5.55 6.41
C PHE A 41 -10.90 -5.19 7.80
N ASP A 42 -11.79 -5.99 8.30
CA ASP A 42 -12.27 -5.93 9.69
C ASP A 42 -11.83 -7.21 10.40
N PHE A 43 -10.82 -7.07 11.26
CA PHE A 43 -10.18 -8.18 11.93
C PHE A 43 -10.74 -8.37 13.34
N SER A 44 -11.05 -9.62 13.72
CA SER A 44 -11.32 -9.96 15.10
C SER A 44 -10.07 -9.80 16.00
N SER A 45 -10.27 -9.74 17.31
CA SER A 45 -9.22 -9.48 18.29
C SER A 45 -8.03 -10.45 18.27
N GLU A 46 -8.21 -11.65 17.71
CA GLU A 46 -7.17 -12.68 17.56
C GLU A 46 -6.02 -12.22 16.66
N TRP A 47 -6.28 -11.23 15.81
CA TRP A 47 -5.27 -10.63 14.91
C TRP A 47 -4.49 -9.46 15.54
N ASN A 48 -4.81 -9.11 16.80
CA ASN A 48 -4.09 -8.05 17.49
C ASN A 48 -2.62 -8.47 17.74
N GLY A 49 -1.71 -7.53 17.52
CA GLY A 49 -0.27 -7.78 17.69
C GLY A 49 0.40 -8.51 16.52
N TYR A 50 -0.33 -8.80 15.44
CA TYR A 50 0.23 -9.34 14.21
C TYR A 50 0.43 -8.26 13.15
N THR A 51 1.59 -8.30 12.49
CA THR A 51 1.82 -7.57 11.23
C THR A 51 1.13 -8.34 10.12
N LYS A 52 0.16 -7.70 9.47
CA LYS A 52 -0.75 -8.36 8.52
C LYS A 52 -0.29 -8.11 7.08
N THR A 53 -0.31 -9.16 6.27
CA THR A 53 0.02 -9.11 4.83
C THR A 53 -1.13 -9.71 4.04
N ALA A 54 -1.72 -8.94 3.13
CA ALA A 54 -2.69 -9.43 2.18
C ALA A 54 -1.98 -10.12 1.02
N VAL A 55 -2.53 -11.23 0.58
CA VAL A 55 -2.08 -12.00 -0.60
C VAL A 55 -3.20 -11.99 -1.61
N ILE A 56 -2.93 -11.47 -2.80
CA ILE A 56 -3.90 -11.26 -3.86
C ILE A 56 -3.39 -11.94 -5.12
N TYR A 57 -4.23 -12.74 -5.76
CA TYR A 57 -3.92 -13.42 -7.02
C TYR A 57 -5.18 -13.62 -7.85
N VAL A 58 -5.04 -13.92 -9.13
CA VAL A 58 -6.16 -14.12 -10.06
C VAL A 58 -6.21 -15.55 -10.54
N ASP A 59 -7.42 -16.06 -10.69
CA ASP A 59 -7.74 -17.39 -11.23
C ASP A 59 -6.93 -18.54 -10.61
N ASP A 60 -6.73 -19.61 -11.34
CA ASP A 60 -6.05 -20.84 -10.90
C ASP A 60 -4.52 -20.66 -10.85
N TYR A 61 -4.03 -19.90 -9.88
CA TYR A 61 -2.73 -19.27 -9.94
C TYR A 61 -1.67 -19.94 -9.05
N SER A 62 -0.45 -20.02 -9.51
CA SER A 62 0.67 -20.45 -8.67
C SER A 62 1.05 -19.35 -7.69
N ILE A 63 1.38 -19.73 -6.44
CA ILE A 63 1.75 -18.81 -5.35
C ILE A 63 2.88 -17.83 -5.74
N SER A 64 3.67 -18.18 -6.79
CA SER A 64 4.77 -17.36 -7.29
C SER A 64 4.36 -16.01 -7.86
N ASP A 65 3.13 -15.86 -8.36
CA ASP A 65 2.68 -14.64 -9.02
C ASP A 65 1.63 -13.88 -8.19
N SER A 66 1.49 -14.26 -6.91
CA SER A 66 0.65 -13.52 -5.97
C SER A 66 1.27 -12.17 -5.61
N VAL A 67 0.42 -11.15 -5.57
CA VAL A 67 0.79 -9.84 -5.03
C VAL A 67 0.68 -9.88 -3.52
N LYS A 68 1.74 -9.51 -2.81
CA LYS A 68 1.78 -9.41 -1.35
C LYS A 68 1.85 -7.96 -0.93
N MET A 69 0.87 -7.53 -0.16
CA MET A 69 0.72 -6.15 0.28
C MET A 69 0.61 -6.07 1.80
N LEU A 70 1.40 -5.17 2.39
CA LEU A 70 1.24 -4.88 3.80
C LEU A 70 -0.13 -4.22 4.04
N VAL A 71 -0.86 -4.72 5.05
CA VAL A 71 -2.14 -4.14 5.46
C VAL A 71 -1.84 -3.03 6.46
N GLU A 72 -2.05 -1.79 6.06
CA GLU A 72 -1.81 -0.61 6.89
C GLU A 72 -3.14 -0.04 7.40
N LYS A 73 -3.30 0.03 8.72
CA LYS A 73 -4.56 0.51 9.33
C LYS A 73 -5.80 -0.23 8.81
N ASP A 74 -5.65 -1.55 8.65
CA ASP A 74 -6.67 -2.45 8.15
C ASP A 74 -7.12 -2.19 6.69
N VAL A 75 -6.27 -1.53 5.91
CA VAL A 75 -6.53 -1.17 4.51
C VAL A 75 -5.37 -1.53 3.60
N VAL A 76 -5.68 -1.94 2.36
CA VAL A 76 -4.77 -1.97 1.22
C VAL A 76 -5.31 -1.00 0.16
N SER A 77 -4.54 0.04 -0.16
CA SER A 77 -4.91 1.01 -1.21
C SER A 77 -4.82 0.38 -2.59
N ALA A 78 -5.84 0.60 -3.42
CA ALA A 78 -5.85 0.09 -4.79
C ALA A 78 -4.76 0.70 -5.67
N GLU A 79 -4.31 1.92 -5.37
CA GLU A 79 -3.20 2.57 -6.08
C GLU A 79 -1.88 1.81 -5.97
N LYS A 80 -1.75 0.96 -4.92
CA LYS A 80 -0.59 0.11 -4.71
C LYS A 80 -0.71 -1.25 -5.42
N LEU A 81 -1.89 -1.58 -5.95
CA LEU A 81 -2.14 -2.85 -6.63
C LEU A 81 -1.76 -2.74 -8.11
N PRO A 82 -1.15 -3.79 -8.68
CA PRO A 82 -0.83 -3.81 -10.10
C PRO A 82 -2.10 -3.82 -10.97
N ASP A 83 -2.13 -3.02 -12.02
CA ASP A 83 -3.29 -2.91 -12.93
C ASP A 83 -3.67 -4.23 -13.62
N TRP A 84 -2.71 -5.14 -13.79
CA TRP A 84 -2.97 -6.43 -14.42
C TRP A 84 -3.99 -7.29 -13.65
N LEU A 85 -4.15 -7.08 -12.32
CA LEU A 85 -5.17 -7.76 -11.51
C LEU A 85 -6.61 -7.47 -11.99
N PHE A 86 -6.82 -6.35 -12.67
CA PHE A 86 -8.13 -5.85 -13.07
C PHE A 86 -8.26 -5.68 -14.58
N ARG A 87 -7.28 -6.16 -15.36
CA ARG A 87 -7.25 -5.94 -16.82
C ARG A 87 -8.27 -6.76 -17.56
N GLU A 88 -8.49 -7.99 -17.14
CA GLU A 88 -9.36 -8.95 -17.80
C GLU A 88 -10.45 -9.47 -16.84
N GLU A 89 -11.44 -10.15 -17.39
CA GLU A 89 -12.41 -10.90 -16.59
C GLU A 89 -11.70 -12.02 -15.87
N CYS A 90 -11.82 -12.05 -14.53
CA CYS A 90 -11.13 -13.01 -13.69
C CYS A 90 -11.84 -13.21 -12.35
N GLU A 91 -11.41 -14.19 -11.60
CA GLU A 91 -11.70 -14.37 -10.19
C GLU A 91 -10.49 -13.89 -9.37
N LEU A 92 -10.70 -12.84 -8.58
CA LEU A 92 -9.70 -12.27 -7.69
C LEU A 92 -9.78 -12.95 -6.34
N TYR A 93 -8.73 -13.66 -5.96
CA TYR A 93 -8.61 -14.35 -4.69
C TYR A 93 -7.82 -13.50 -3.70
N ILE A 94 -8.36 -13.32 -2.50
CA ILE A 94 -7.78 -12.46 -1.47
C ILE A 94 -7.73 -13.24 -0.16
N GLY A 95 -6.55 -13.33 0.43
CA GLY A 95 -6.32 -13.87 1.76
C GLY A 95 -5.39 -12.99 2.57
N VAL A 96 -5.29 -13.23 3.86
CA VAL A 96 -4.37 -12.50 4.74
C VAL A 96 -3.60 -13.48 5.61
N PHE A 97 -2.32 -13.21 5.83
CA PHE A 97 -1.57 -13.83 6.91
C PHE A 97 -0.97 -12.75 7.81
N GLY A 98 -0.74 -13.10 9.06
CA GLY A 98 -0.09 -12.23 10.03
C GLY A 98 1.06 -12.94 10.72
N ASP A 99 2.17 -12.23 10.93
CA ASP A 99 3.31 -12.69 11.71
C ASP A 99 3.48 -11.80 12.93
N ASN A 100 3.83 -12.39 14.07
CA ASN A 100 4.13 -11.63 15.28
C ASN A 100 5.63 -11.69 15.63
N SER A 101 6.03 -10.91 16.62
CA SER A 101 7.43 -10.84 17.10
C SER A 101 7.93 -12.14 17.72
N GLU A 102 7.04 -13.07 18.09
CA GLU A 102 7.38 -14.38 18.66
C GLU A 102 7.55 -15.46 17.58
N GLY A 103 7.46 -15.10 16.30
CA GLY A 103 7.54 -16.03 15.17
C GLY A 103 6.29 -16.87 14.95
N ARG A 104 5.16 -16.49 15.55
CA ARG A 104 3.86 -17.16 15.32
C ARG A 104 3.22 -16.58 14.09
N ARG A 105 2.52 -17.43 13.33
CA ARG A 105 1.76 -17.06 12.13
C ARG A 105 0.29 -17.40 12.29
N ILE A 106 -0.58 -16.49 11.85
CA ILE A 106 -2.02 -16.70 11.68
C ILE A 106 -2.38 -16.50 10.21
N THR A 107 -3.33 -17.25 9.68
CA THR A 107 -3.79 -17.13 8.28
C THR A 107 -5.31 -17.10 8.23
N SER A 108 -5.87 -16.34 7.28
CA SER A 108 -7.30 -16.39 6.98
C SER A 108 -7.60 -17.46 5.92
N THR A 109 -8.88 -17.82 5.79
CA THR A 109 -9.39 -18.43 4.56
C THR A 109 -9.31 -17.41 3.40
N ILE A 110 -9.42 -17.91 2.17
CA ILE A 110 -9.40 -17.08 0.96
C ILE A 110 -10.84 -16.71 0.61
N VAL A 111 -11.06 -15.46 0.22
CA VAL A 111 -12.30 -14.99 -0.39
C VAL A 111 -12.11 -14.78 -1.88
N CYS A 112 -13.19 -14.92 -2.67
CA CYS A 112 -13.19 -14.74 -4.11
C CYS A 112 -14.08 -13.55 -4.49
N GLN A 113 -13.52 -12.59 -5.23
CA GLN A 113 -14.22 -11.45 -5.82
C GLN A 113 -14.17 -11.54 -7.33
N LYS A 114 -15.34 -11.58 -7.97
CA LYS A 114 -15.41 -11.61 -9.46
C LYS A 114 -15.15 -10.23 -10.05
N VAL A 115 -14.29 -10.20 -11.05
CA VAL A 115 -14.08 -9.08 -11.97
C VAL A 115 -14.78 -9.44 -13.28
N LYS A 116 -15.86 -8.72 -13.61
CA LYS A 116 -16.64 -8.95 -14.83
C LYS A 116 -15.98 -8.27 -16.03
N LYS A 117 -16.17 -8.85 -17.21
CA LYS A 117 -15.66 -8.28 -18.45
C LYS A 117 -16.25 -6.88 -18.70
N GLY A 118 -15.36 -5.90 -18.84
CA GLY A 118 -15.69 -4.55 -19.26
C GLY A 118 -15.52 -4.35 -20.78
N VAL A 119 -15.76 -3.13 -21.23
CA VAL A 119 -15.44 -2.73 -22.62
C VAL A 119 -13.91 -2.76 -22.75
N PRO A 120 -13.35 -3.42 -23.81
CA PRO A 120 -11.92 -3.41 -24.05
C PRO A 120 -11.44 -1.96 -24.18
N VAL A 121 -10.53 -1.57 -23.31
CA VAL A 121 -9.82 -0.29 -23.40
C VAL A 121 -8.43 -0.65 -23.92
N ASP A 122 -8.00 -0.05 -25.04
CA ASP A 122 -6.64 -0.20 -25.50
C ASP A 122 -5.70 0.41 -24.47
N VAL A 123 -5.27 -0.43 -23.55
CA VAL A 123 -4.27 -0.03 -22.55
C VAL A 123 -2.94 0.03 -23.27
N VAL A 124 -2.44 1.23 -23.47
CA VAL A 124 -1.02 1.42 -23.82
C VAL A 124 -0.23 0.63 -22.77
N ASN A 125 0.65 -0.26 -23.24
CA ASN A 125 1.50 -1.08 -22.39
C ASN A 125 2.43 -0.19 -21.55
N GLU A 126 1.91 0.44 -20.52
CA GLU A 126 2.74 0.98 -19.46
C GLU A 126 3.30 -0.21 -18.70
N ILE A 127 4.61 -0.33 -18.72
CA ILE A 127 5.34 -1.31 -17.91
C ILE A 127 5.01 -0.98 -16.47
N THR A 128 4.08 -1.75 -15.89
CA THR A 128 3.78 -1.63 -14.46
C THR A 128 5.06 -2.03 -13.72
N PRO A 129 5.69 -1.13 -12.95
CA PRO A 129 6.86 -1.51 -12.17
C PRO A 129 6.45 -2.64 -11.23
N ASP A 130 7.17 -3.74 -11.26
CA ASP A 130 6.96 -4.79 -10.28
C ASP A 130 7.26 -4.26 -8.86
N ILE A 131 6.85 -4.97 -7.84
CA ILE A 131 7.06 -4.57 -6.44
C ILE A 131 8.55 -4.35 -6.14
N TYR A 132 9.43 -5.13 -6.78
CA TYR A 132 10.87 -4.99 -6.66
C TYR A 132 11.34 -3.60 -7.14
N ASN A 133 10.88 -3.18 -8.33
CA ASN A 133 11.20 -1.86 -8.87
C ASN A 133 10.62 -0.73 -8.02
N GLN A 134 9.42 -0.91 -7.45
CA GLN A 134 8.84 0.03 -6.51
C GLN A 134 9.68 0.15 -5.23
N ILE A 135 10.13 -0.97 -4.67
CA ILE A 135 11.02 -0.99 -3.50
C ILE A 135 12.35 -0.32 -3.81
N ILE A 136 12.96 -0.62 -4.95
CA ILE A 136 14.21 0.00 -5.39
C ILE A 136 14.03 1.51 -5.54
N LYS A 137 12.93 1.96 -6.13
CA LYS A 137 12.62 3.39 -6.27
C LYS A 137 12.50 4.05 -4.88
N ILE A 138 11.71 3.48 -3.98
CA ILE A 138 11.55 3.99 -2.60
C ILE A 138 12.89 4.03 -1.88
N MET A 139 13.73 3.01 -2.02
CA MET A 139 15.07 2.99 -1.43
C MET A 139 15.98 4.10 -2.00
N CYS A 140 15.92 4.33 -3.30
CA CYS A 140 16.69 5.40 -3.95
C CYS A 140 16.21 6.78 -3.48
N ASP A 141 14.90 7.01 -3.46
CA ASP A 141 14.29 8.26 -3.01
C ASP A 141 14.61 8.53 -1.54
N THR A 142 14.53 7.50 -0.69
CA THR A 142 14.89 7.60 0.73
C THR A 142 16.37 7.95 0.93
N LYS A 143 17.29 7.33 0.17
CA LYS A 143 18.72 7.65 0.23
C LYS A 143 18.98 9.09 -0.19
N ALA A 144 18.29 9.58 -1.22
CA ALA A 144 18.41 10.97 -1.68
C ALA A 144 17.94 11.95 -0.60
N LEU A 145 16.81 11.67 0.05
CA LEU A 145 16.27 12.50 1.15
C LEU A 145 17.17 12.50 2.37
N VAL A 146 17.76 11.35 2.73
CA VAL A 146 18.73 11.27 3.85
C VAL A 146 19.95 12.12 3.53
N LYS A 147 20.48 12.02 2.32
CA LYS A 147 21.64 12.84 1.91
C LYS A 147 21.33 14.33 1.97
N GLU A 148 20.16 14.76 1.47
CA GLU A 148 19.74 16.16 1.55
C GLU A 148 19.56 16.63 3.01
N ALA A 149 19.06 15.76 3.88
CA ALA A 149 18.95 16.06 5.32
C ALA A 149 20.33 16.23 5.96
N ASP A 150 21.28 15.34 5.65
CA ASP A 150 22.66 15.43 6.16
C ASP A 150 23.35 16.72 5.69
N GLU A 151 23.20 17.11 4.43
CA GLU A 151 23.72 18.36 3.89
C GLU A 151 23.15 19.59 4.63
N LYS A 152 21.84 19.58 4.92
CA LYS A 152 21.17 20.65 5.69
C LYS A 152 21.66 20.70 7.15
N ILE A 153 21.93 19.54 7.76
CA ILE A 153 22.47 19.45 9.11
C ILE A 153 23.87 20.07 9.17
N GLU A 154 24.74 19.78 8.19
CA GLU A 154 26.10 20.36 8.14
C GLU A 154 26.05 21.88 7.93
N VAL A 155 25.19 22.37 7.05
CA VAL A 155 24.99 23.82 6.88
C VAL A 155 24.53 24.48 8.18
N ASN A 156 23.58 23.87 8.89
CA ASN A 156 23.08 24.41 10.14
C ASN A 156 24.15 24.40 11.26
N LYS A 157 25.02 23.39 11.32
CA LYS A 157 26.16 23.37 12.24
C LYS A 157 27.11 24.55 11.95
N GLY A 158 27.42 24.80 10.67
CA GLY A 158 28.22 25.95 10.29
C GLY A 158 27.64 27.29 10.73
N TYR A 159 26.30 27.45 10.66
CA TYR A 159 25.63 28.65 11.16
C TYR A 159 25.74 28.78 12.71
N LEU A 160 25.59 27.67 13.41
CA LEU A 160 25.74 27.65 14.88
C LEU A 160 27.17 28.06 15.32
N GLU A 161 28.17 27.47 14.69
CA GLU A 161 29.58 27.82 14.98
C GLU A 161 29.87 29.31 14.72
N GLN A 162 29.34 29.87 13.62
CA GLN A 162 29.46 31.29 13.33
C GLN A 162 28.74 32.18 14.35
N ALA A 163 27.56 31.74 14.81
CA ALA A 163 26.80 32.46 15.82
C ALA A 163 27.51 32.44 17.19
N GLU A 164 28.05 31.31 17.57
CA GLU A 164 28.85 31.16 18.80
C GLU A 164 30.12 32.03 18.75
N GLN A 165 30.84 32.06 17.62
CA GLN A 165 32.00 32.89 17.43
C GLN A 165 31.65 34.38 17.59
N LYS A 166 30.58 34.83 16.95
CA LYS A 166 30.12 36.23 17.07
C LYS A 166 29.70 36.60 18.48
N ALA A 167 29.08 35.65 19.20
CA ALA A 167 28.69 35.87 20.59
C ALA A 167 29.93 36.02 21.51
N ASN A 168 30.97 35.18 21.30
CA ASN A 168 32.20 35.26 22.03
C ASN A 168 32.95 36.54 21.70
N ASP A 169 33.07 36.91 20.44
CA ASP A 169 33.69 38.16 20.02
C ASP A 169 32.99 39.40 20.65
N ALA A 170 31.66 39.37 20.76
CA ALA A 170 30.90 40.45 21.40
C ALA A 170 31.14 40.53 22.91
N ALA A 171 31.36 39.38 23.57
CA ALA A 171 31.65 39.33 25.00
C ALA A 171 33.07 39.87 25.36
N ASP A 172 34.02 39.75 24.44
CA ASP A 172 35.39 40.25 24.63
C ASP A 172 35.48 41.79 24.47
N TYR A 173 34.44 42.44 23.91
CA TYR A 173 34.37 43.92 23.75
C TYR A 173 33.57 44.60 24.85
N ALA A 174 33.01 43.88 25.82
CA ALA A 174 32.20 44.43 26.90
C ALA A 174 33.03 44.56 28.20
#